data_8ab5535ad98bfb320b054939c4fac846
#
_entry.id   8ab5535ad98bfb320b054939c4fac846
#
_cell.length_a   1.000
_cell.length_b   1.000
_cell.length_c   1.000
_cell.angle_alpha   90.00
_cell.angle_beta   90.00
_cell.angle_gamma   90.00
#
_symmetry.space_group_name_H-M   'P 1'
#
loop_
_entity.id
_entity.type
_entity.pdbx_description
1 polymer ?
#
loop_
_entity_poly.entity_id
_entity_poly.type
_entity_poly.pdbx_seq_one_letter_code
_entity_poly.pdbx_strand_id
1 'polypeptide(L)'
;MKKIFPALLALLLVLSFTGCASRTTESSSSSSAASEKPAQSASPSPDVSESPNDASVMPETALGLSAFRDALREAYGDKYYPDTKLTEDEIRSELGMDDSLYEEVYAETTAQKAHPDTFIAVKVKEGKTDEVKEKLAAYKQRLLADEDFTASKDKIEAAEIYADGDYVFFLLLGEPETSGESSEGMAEAFGKEVQHGIDAIKKVIGME
;
A
#
# COMPACT_ATOMS: atom_id res chain seq x y z
N MET A 1 1.42 -31.30 41.11
CA MET A 1 2.87 -31.50 41.11
C MET A 1 3.52 -30.24 40.59
N LYS A 2 4.21 -29.55 41.47
CA LYS A 2 4.90 -28.27 41.18
C LYS A 2 6.17 -28.59 40.39
N LYS A 3 6.43 -27.87 39.30
CA LYS A 3 7.78 -27.71 38.78
C LYS A 3 8.01 -26.23 38.43
N ILE A 4 8.74 -25.63 39.30
CA ILE A 4 9.37 -24.32 39.27
C ILE A 4 10.59 -24.44 38.36
N PHE A 5 10.79 -23.52 37.42
CA PHE A 5 12.10 -23.32 36.79
C PHE A 5 12.51 -21.86 36.96
N PRO A 6 13.73 -21.62 37.41
CA PRO A 6 14.21 -20.28 37.71
C PRO A 6 15.00 -19.65 36.57
N ALA A 7 14.87 -18.38 36.48
CA ALA A 7 15.76 -17.26 36.37
C ALA A 7 17.15 -17.36 35.69
N LEU A 8 17.47 -16.21 35.12
CA LEU A 8 18.79 -15.59 34.91
C LEU A 8 19.46 -15.85 33.56
N LEU A 9 19.55 -14.82 32.74
CA LEU A 9 20.87 -14.21 32.50
C LEU A 9 20.72 -12.80 31.92
N ALA A 10 21.13 -11.81 32.68
CA ALA A 10 21.39 -10.44 32.26
C ALA A 10 22.69 -10.39 31.44
N LEU A 11 22.70 -9.69 30.32
CA LEU A 11 23.94 -9.24 29.70
C LEU A 11 23.80 -7.80 29.22
N LEU A 12 24.29 -6.90 30.05
CA LEU A 12 24.56 -5.51 29.75
C LEU A 12 25.77 -5.43 28.79
N LEU A 13 25.62 -4.77 27.67
CA LEU A 13 26.73 -4.29 26.88
C LEU A 13 26.52 -2.81 26.57
N VAL A 14 27.16 -1.99 27.38
CA VAL A 14 27.34 -0.56 27.19
C VAL A 14 28.49 -0.36 26.21
N LEU A 15 28.25 0.28 25.10
CA LEU A 15 29.30 0.83 24.24
C LEU A 15 29.06 2.32 24.03
N SER A 16 29.78 3.09 24.82
CA SER A 16 29.95 4.52 24.67
C SER A 16 30.87 4.82 23.47
N PHE A 17 30.45 5.62 22.54
CA PHE A 17 31.35 6.33 21.64
C PHE A 17 31.10 7.84 21.75
N THR A 18 31.99 8.45 22.46
CA THR A 18 32.28 9.90 22.46
C THR A 18 33.21 10.20 21.28
N GLY A 19 32.90 11.23 20.53
CA GLY A 19 33.81 11.75 19.50
C GLY A 19 33.33 13.09 18.97
N CYS A 20 33.75 14.17 19.64
CA CYS A 20 33.72 15.56 19.19
C CYS A 20 34.63 15.77 17.98
N ALA A 21 34.27 16.66 17.07
CA ALA A 21 35.10 17.82 16.71
C ALA A 21 34.44 18.70 15.66
N SER A 22 34.25 19.91 16.05
CA SER A 22 33.95 21.11 15.28
C SER A 22 34.97 21.39 14.18
N ARG A 23 34.52 21.98 13.07
CA ARG A 23 35.22 23.16 12.52
C ARG A 23 34.34 23.94 11.54
N THR A 24 34.09 25.14 11.97
CA THR A 24 33.65 26.32 11.25
C THR A 24 34.68 26.75 10.22
N THR A 25 34.27 27.19 9.05
CA THR A 25 34.88 28.34 8.38
C THR A 25 33.89 29.00 7.44
N GLU A 26 33.69 30.27 7.74
CA GLU A 26 33.03 31.29 6.93
C GLU A 26 33.88 31.65 5.70
N SER A 27 33.29 32.15 4.67
CA SER A 27 33.51 33.44 4.04
C SER A 27 33.00 33.48 2.61
N SER A 28 32.06 34.29 2.41
CA SER A 28 32.04 35.63 1.82
C SER A 28 31.96 35.76 0.31
N SER A 29 30.86 36.39 -0.05
CA SER A 29 30.66 37.53 -0.91
C SER A 29 31.04 37.36 -2.40
N SER A 30 30.31 37.82 -3.32
CA SER A 30 29.53 38.99 -3.63
C SER A 30 29.25 39.01 -5.12
N SER A 31 28.06 39.46 -5.46
CA SER A 31 27.81 40.62 -6.29
C SER A 31 27.84 40.48 -7.82
N SER A 32 26.78 40.81 -8.37
CA SER A 32 26.32 41.84 -9.31
C SER A 32 25.93 41.32 -10.69
N ALA A 33 24.69 41.45 -10.92
CA ALA A 33 23.96 42.51 -11.63
C ALA A 33 23.92 42.43 -13.17
N ALA A 34 22.69 42.49 -13.59
CA ALA A 34 22.10 43.31 -14.60
C ALA A 34 21.93 42.78 -16.02
N SER A 35 20.68 42.82 -16.39
CA SER A 35 20.07 43.43 -17.59
C SER A 35 20.30 42.71 -18.90
N GLU A 36 19.32 42.40 -19.64
CA GLU A 36 18.27 43.11 -20.31
C GLU A 36 17.38 42.17 -21.14
N LYS A 37 16.10 42.45 -21.13
CA LYS A 37 15.11 42.09 -22.15
C LYS A 37 15.22 43.16 -23.28
N PRO A 38 14.76 42.97 -24.54
CA PRO A 38 13.42 42.56 -24.87
C PRO A 38 13.16 41.83 -26.22
N ALA A 39 11.91 41.44 -26.36
CA ALA A 39 10.96 41.61 -27.44
C ALA A 39 10.84 40.62 -28.61
N GLN A 40 9.66 40.04 -28.65
CA GLN A 40 8.69 39.96 -29.77
C GLN A 40 9.12 39.19 -31.04
N SER A 41 8.35 38.23 -31.53
CA SER A 41 7.07 38.42 -32.21
C SER A 41 6.60 37.14 -32.90
N ALA A 42 5.31 36.94 -32.88
CA ALA A 42 4.48 36.31 -33.92
C ALA A 42 4.33 34.78 -33.99
N SER A 43 3.14 34.38 -33.62
CA SER A 43 2.32 33.31 -34.21
C SER A 43 2.18 33.47 -35.74
N PRO A 44 1.93 32.41 -36.51
CA PRO A 44 0.56 31.93 -36.65
C PRO A 44 0.42 30.39 -36.73
N SER A 45 -0.72 29.91 -36.22
CA SER A 45 -1.39 28.70 -36.74
C SER A 45 -1.88 28.98 -38.18
N PRO A 46 -2.01 27.99 -39.05
CA PRO A 46 -3.20 27.17 -39.09
C PRO A 46 -2.89 25.71 -39.51
N ASP A 47 -3.70 24.81 -39.23
CA ASP A 47 -4.81 24.27 -39.98
C ASP A 47 -4.89 22.73 -39.84
N VAL A 48 -6.04 22.32 -39.59
CA VAL A 48 -6.74 21.04 -39.65
C VAL A 48 -6.22 20.13 -40.75
N SER A 49 -5.93 18.87 -40.39
CA SER A 49 -6.28 17.77 -41.30
C SER A 49 -6.64 16.50 -40.54
N GLU A 50 -7.80 16.09 -40.87
CA GLU A 50 -8.56 14.93 -40.43
C GLU A 50 -7.78 13.64 -40.53
N SER A 51 -8.17 12.76 -39.59
CA SER A 51 -8.13 11.32 -39.51
C SER A 51 -7.99 10.54 -40.83
N PRO A 52 -7.37 9.35 -40.79
CA PRO A 52 -8.23 8.19 -40.86
C PRO A 52 -7.97 7.18 -39.74
N ASN A 53 -9.07 6.84 -39.12
CA ASN A 53 -9.47 5.55 -38.59
C ASN A 53 -8.52 4.40 -38.97
N ASP A 54 -7.54 4.13 -38.09
CA ASP A 54 -6.89 2.83 -38.09
C ASP A 54 -7.49 2.06 -36.89
N ALA A 55 -8.33 1.09 -37.21
CA ALA A 55 -8.80 0.11 -36.29
C ALA A 55 -7.61 -0.75 -35.86
N SER A 56 -6.72 -0.18 -35.07
CA SER A 56 -5.73 -0.93 -34.33
C SER A 56 -6.47 -1.81 -33.35
N VAL A 57 -6.44 -3.10 -33.61
CA VAL A 57 -6.66 -4.18 -32.66
C VAL A 57 -6.15 -3.68 -31.30
N MET A 58 -7.09 -3.38 -30.39
CA MET A 58 -6.75 -3.06 -29.01
C MET A 58 -5.95 -4.24 -28.47
N PRO A 59 -4.72 -4.05 -28.00
CA PRO A 59 -4.09 -5.10 -27.22
C PRO A 59 -5.02 -5.40 -26.07
N GLU A 60 -5.18 -6.68 -25.78
CA GLU A 60 -5.85 -7.22 -24.61
C GLU A 60 -5.55 -6.30 -23.42
N THR A 61 -6.55 -5.52 -23.02
CA THR A 61 -6.37 -4.39 -22.11
C THR A 61 -5.96 -4.98 -20.79
N ALA A 62 -4.68 -4.89 -20.46
CA ALA A 62 -4.21 -5.24 -19.12
C ALA A 62 -5.11 -4.50 -18.13
N LEU A 63 -5.85 -5.25 -17.31
CA LEU A 63 -6.72 -4.70 -16.30
C LEU A 63 -5.86 -3.85 -15.37
N GLY A 64 -6.05 -2.54 -15.42
CA GLY A 64 -5.36 -1.65 -14.49
C GLY A 64 -5.78 -1.95 -13.06
N LEU A 65 -4.86 -1.90 -12.10
CA LEU A 65 -5.13 -2.24 -10.70
C LEU A 65 -6.25 -1.41 -10.07
N SER A 66 -6.54 -0.22 -10.62
CA SER A 66 -7.68 0.59 -10.20
C SER A 66 -9.03 -0.06 -10.43
N ALA A 67 -9.16 -0.98 -11.41
CA ALA A 67 -10.41 -1.70 -11.63
C ALA A 67 -10.79 -2.59 -10.44
N PHE A 68 -9.81 -3.20 -9.80
CA PHE A 68 -10.05 -3.99 -8.57
C PHE A 68 -10.52 -3.09 -7.41
N ARG A 69 -9.90 -1.92 -7.23
CA ARG A 69 -10.36 -0.95 -6.24
C ARG A 69 -11.81 -0.50 -6.51
N ASP A 70 -12.16 -0.24 -7.77
CA ASP A 70 -13.50 0.21 -8.13
C ASP A 70 -14.54 -0.89 -7.85
N ALA A 71 -14.22 -2.14 -8.14
CA ALA A 71 -15.08 -3.29 -7.80
C ALA A 71 -15.25 -3.46 -6.28
N LEU A 72 -14.18 -3.25 -5.51
CA LEU A 72 -14.28 -3.28 -4.04
C LEU A 72 -15.11 -2.13 -3.49
N ARG A 73 -14.98 -0.92 -4.05
CA ARG A 73 -15.83 0.21 -3.69
C ARG A 73 -17.30 -0.04 -3.99
N GLU A 74 -17.61 -0.71 -5.10
CA GLU A 74 -18.97 -1.12 -5.43
C GLU A 74 -19.48 -2.20 -4.44
N ALA A 75 -18.64 -3.19 -4.11
CA ALA A 75 -19.01 -4.27 -3.21
C ALA A 75 -19.26 -3.81 -1.76
N TYR A 76 -18.41 -2.94 -1.22
CA TYR A 76 -18.51 -2.48 0.17
C TYR A 76 -19.35 -1.20 0.33
N GLY A 77 -19.56 -0.41 -0.74
CA GLY A 77 -20.28 0.84 -0.68
C GLY A 77 -19.69 1.80 0.36
N ASP A 78 -20.52 2.29 1.27
CA ASP A 78 -20.12 3.24 2.33
C ASP A 78 -19.18 2.62 3.39
N LYS A 79 -19.00 1.29 3.37
CA LYS A 79 -18.07 0.56 4.24
C LYS A 79 -16.67 0.37 3.64
N TYR A 80 -16.39 0.95 2.47
CA TYR A 80 -15.04 1.03 1.92
C TYR A 80 -14.33 2.25 2.48
N TYR A 81 -13.51 2.06 3.50
CA TYR A 81 -12.87 3.17 4.22
C TYR A 81 -11.51 3.64 3.67
N PRO A 82 -10.71 2.84 2.92
CA PRO A 82 -9.47 3.35 2.35
C PRO A 82 -9.73 4.58 1.47
N ASP A 83 -9.05 5.68 1.75
CA ASP A 83 -9.24 6.98 1.11
C ASP A 83 -7.93 7.69 0.73
N THR A 84 -6.82 7.13 1.19
CA THR A 84 -5.48 7.71 1.02
C THR A 84 -4.58 6.76 0.26
N LYS A 85 -4.23 7.14 -0.96
CA LYS A 85 -3.31 6.37 -1.79
C LYS A 85 -1.88 6.54 -1.29
N LEU A 86 -1.16 5.42 -1.13
CA LEU A 86 0.26 5.44 -0.79
C LEU A 86 1.11 5.91 -1.97
N THR A 87 2.09 6.72 -1.68
CA THR A 87 3.16 7.12 -2.61
C THR A 87 4.18 6.00 -2.79
N GLU A 88 5.02 6.09 -3.82
CA GLU A 88 6.11 5.12 -4.05
C GLU A 88 7.09 5.04 -2.86
N ASP A 89 7.38 6.17 -2.21
CA ASP A 89 8.24 6.20 -1.03
C ASP A 89 7.59 5.50 0.17
N GLU A 90 6.28 5.67 0.36
CA GLU A 90 5.51 4.95 1.40
C GLU A 90 5.41 3.45 1.08
N ILE A 91 5.19 3.06 -0.17
CA ILE A 91 5.22 1.65 -0.58
C ILE A 91 6.57 1.03 -0.25
N ARG A 92 7.67 1.73 -0.53
CA ARG A 92 9.01 1.25 -0.21
C ARG A 92 9.27 1.20 1.30
N SER A 93 8.90 2.22 2.04
CA SER A 93 9.18 2.31 3.49
C SER A 93 8.23 1.45 4.32
N GLU A 94 6.94 1.43 4.00
CA GLU A 94 5.94 0.72 4.79
C GLU A 94 5.71 -0.71 4.33
N LEU A 95 5.69 -0.98 3.03
CA LEU A 95 5.49 -2.33 2.54
C LEU A 95 6.82 -3.08 2.31
N GLY A 96 7.94 -2.35 2.32
CA GLY A 96 9.26 -2.91 2.04
C GLY A 96 9.39 -3.44 0.61
N MET A 97 8.61 -2.89 -0.32
CA MET A 97 8.60 -3.27 -1.72
C MET A 97 9.24 -2.18 -2.58
N ASP A 98 10.06 -2.57 -3.52
CA ASP A 98 10.62 -1.71 -4.55
C ASP A 98 10.25 -2.20 -5.95
N ASP A 99 10.59 -1.41 -6.95
CA ASP A 99 10.29 -1.65 -8.36
C ASP A 99 10.92 -2.92 -8.95
N SER A 100 11.79 -3.61 -8.22
CA SER A 100 12.31 -4.92 -8.63
C SER A 100 11.29 -6.04 -8.50
N LEU A 101 10.24 -5.84 -7.68
CA LEU A 101 9.26 -6.86 -7.31
C LEU A 101 8.00 -6.84 -8.17
N TYR A 102 7.63 -5.67 -8.71
CA TYR A 102 6.33 -5.49 -9.36
C TYR A 102 6.45 -4.72 -10.69
N GLU A 103 5.47 -4.92 -11.55
CA GLU A 103 5.24 -4.11 -12.74
C GLU A 103 4.36 -2.90 -12.41
N GLU A 104 3.33 -3.11 -11.58
CA GLU A 104 2.40 -2.09 -11.12
C GLU A 104 2.00 -2.38 -9.67
N VAL A 105 1.81 -1.34 -8.89
CA VAL A 105 1.30 -1.42 -7.52
C VAL A 105 0.27 -0.33 -7.28
N TYR A 106 -0.80 -0.70 -6.61
CA TYR A 106 -1.83 0.20 -6.12
C TYR A 106 -2.07 -0.11 -4.64
N ALA A 107 -1.95 0.89 -3.80
CA ALA A 107 -2.16 0.73 -2.36
C ALA A 107 -2.95 1.93 -1.82
N GLU A 108 -4.02 1.65 -1.09
CA GLU A 108 -4.82 2.63 -0.34
C GLU A 108 -4.94 2.19 1.10
N THR A 109 -4.82 3.16 2.00
CA THR A 109 -5.09 3.03 3.43
C THR A 109 -6.11 4.07 3.85
N THR A 110 -6.55 4.06 5.11
CA THR A 110 -7.38 5.14 5.63
C THR A 110 -6.53 6.20 6.30
N ALA A 111 -6.90 7.48 6.11
CA ALA A 111 -6.29 8.60 6.84
C ALA A 111 -6.64 8.59 8.34
N GLN A 112 -7.63 7.83 8.77
CA GLN A 112 -8.07 7.76 10.16
C GLN A 112 -7.17 6.79 10.95
N LYS A 113 -6.35 7.31 11.86
CA LYS A 113 -5.37 6.54 12.64
C LYS A 113 -5.95 5.33 13.42
N ALA A 114 -7.24 5.32 13.71
CA ALA A 114 -7.87 4.22 14.45
C ALA A 114 -8.42 3.10 13.55
N HIS A 115 -8.41 3.29 12.24
CA HIS A 115 -8.92 2.31 11.27
C HIS A 115 -7.76 1.71 10.48
N PRO A 116 -7.57 0.39 10.57
CA PRO A 116 -6.49 -0.28 9.84
C PRO A 116 -6.84 -0.62 8.40
N ASP A 117 -8.00 -0.19 7.90
CA ASP A 117 -8.50 -0.58 6.58
C ASP A 117 -7.48 -0.28 5.49
N THR A 118 -7.16 -1.32 4.72
CA THR A 118 -6.11 -1.27 3.71
C THR A 118 -6.47 -2.17 2.54
N PHE A 119 -6.29 -1.66 1.34
CA PHE A 119 -6.32 -2.42 0.11
C PHE A 119 -5.01 -2.23 -0.66
N ILE A 120 -4.36 -3.34 -1.01
CA ILE A 120 -3.16 -3.34 -1.83
C ILE A 120 -3.37 -4.33 -2.98
N ALA A 121 -3.09 -3.90 -4.19
CA ALA A 121 -3.04 -4.72 -5.39
C ALA A 121 -1.67 -4.58 -6.03
N VAL A 122 -1.06 -5.69 -6.38
CA VAL A 122 0.27 -5.75 -6.98
C VAL A 122 0.22 -6.62 -8.23
N LYS A 123 0.62 -6.08 -9.38
CA LYS A 123 0.97 -6.87 -10.54
C LYS A 123 2.44 -7.22 -10.43
N VAL A 124 2.72 -8.47 -10.11
CA VAL A 124 4.08 -8.92 -9.77
C VAL A 124 4.90 -9.24 -11.01
N LYS A 125 6.21 -9.03 -10.94
CA LYS A 125 7.14 -9.52 -11.95
C LYS A 125 7.27 -11.04 -11.88
N GLU A 126 7.63 -11.65 -12.99
CA GLU A 126 7.82 -13.10 -13.09
C GLU A 126 8.71 -13.65 -11.96
N GLY A 127 8.23 -14.66 -11.26
CA GLY A 127 8.94 -15.31 -10.16
C GLY A 127 8.99 -14.53 -8.84
N LYS A 128 8.28 -13.39 -8.72
CA LYS A 128 8.30 -12.53 -7.52
C LYS A 128 7.10 -12.68 -6.61
N THR A 129 6.14 -13.54 -6.95
CA THR A 129 4.90 -13.72 -6.19
C THR A 129 5.13 -14.05 -4.72
N ASP A 130 6.03 -14.99 -4.41
CA ASP A 130 6.27 -15.38 -3.02
C ASP A 130 6.98 -14.28 -2.23
N GLU A 131 7.91 -13.56 -2.84
CA GLU A 131 8.60 -12.44 -2.19
C GLU A 131 7.61 -11.31 -1.85
N VAL A 132 6.68 -10.97 -2.76
CA VAL A 132 5.63 -9.99 -2.51
C VAL A 132 4.70 -10.45 -1.39
N LYS A 133 4.29 -11.74 -1.36
CA LYS A 133 3.49 -12.29 -0.26
C LYS A 133 4.20 -12.17 1.09
N GLU A 134 5.51 -12.45 1.14
CA GLU A 134 6.31 -12.29 2.37
C GLU A 134 6.32 -10.83 2.85
N LYS A 135 6.46 -9.86 1.92
CA LYS A 135 6.40 -8.44 2.27
C LYS A 135 5.03 -8.05 2.85
N LEU A 136 3.95 -8.48 2.22
CA LEU A 136 2.60 -8.22 2.71
C LEU A 136 2.30 -8.93 4.04
N ALA A 137 2.82 -10.13 4.25
CA ALA A 137 2.73 -10.81 5.54
C ALA A 137 3.50 -10.06 6.63
N ALA A 138 4.69 -9.54 6.33
CA ALA A 138 5.45 -8.70 7.25
C ALA A 138 4.71 -7.38 7.57
N TYR A 139 4.05 -6.78 6.58
CA TYR A 139 3.17 -5.62 6.79
C TYR A 139 2.03 -5.94 7.77
N LYS A 140 1.31 -7.05 7.56
CA LYS A 140 0.26 -7.52 8.48
C LYS A 140 0.79 -7.69 9.91
N GLN A 141 1.97 -8.28 10.07
CA GLN A 141 2.57 -8.46 11.41
C GLN A 141 2.91 -7.12 12.08
N ARG A 142 3.31 -6.10 11.32
CA ARG A 142 3.54 -4.77 11.88
C ARG A 142 2.24 -4.12 12.35
N LEU A 143 1.16 -4.24 11.57
CA LEU A 143 -0.16 -3.75 12.00
C LEU A 143 -0.62 -4.43 13.30
N LEU A 144 -0.40 -5.75 13.45
CA LEU A 144 -0.72 -6.50 14.68
C LEU A 144 0.13 -6.07 15.89
N ALA A 145 1.34 -5.61 15.65
CA ALA A 145 2.25 -5.14 16.69
C ALA A 145 2.04 -3.66 17.07
N ASP A 146 1.31 -2.91 16.26
CA ASP A 146 1.03 -1.51 16.50
C ASP A 146 0.00 -1.32 17.61
N GLU A 147 0.36 -0.51 18.61
CA GLU A 147 -0.50 -0.23 19.76
C GLU A 147 -1.75 0.58 19.38
N ASP A 148 -1.67 1.40 18.33
CA ASP A 148 -2.78 2.20 17.82
C ASP A 148 -3.94 1.30 17.31
N PHE A 149 -3.64 0.07 16.87
CA PHE A 149 -4.62 -0.89 16.36
C PHE A 149 -5.02 -1.99 17.36
N THR A 150 -4.75 -1.81 18.65
CA THR A 150 -5.06 -2.83 19.67
C THR A 150 -6.54 -3.25 19.67
N ALA A 151 -7.47 -2.31 19.42
CA ALA A 151 -8.90 -2.59 19.33
C ALA A 151 -9.33 -3.30 18.03
N SER A 152 -8.48 -3.32 17.02
CA SER A 152 -8.77 -3.85 15.68
C SER A 152 -8.02 -5.15 15.38
N LYS A 153 -7.44 -5.81 16.39
CA LYS A 153 -6.61 -7.02 16.19
C LYS A 153 -7.37 -8.14 15.49
N ASP A 154 -8.61 -8.42 15.89
CA ASP A 154 -9.44 -9.46 15.28
C ASP A 154 -9.65 -9.18 13.78
N LYS A 155 -9.86 -7.91 13.41
CA LYS A 155 -9.98 -7.46 12.02
C LYS A 155 -8.67 -7.66 11.25
N ILE A 156 -7.53 -7.26 11.85
CA ILE A 156 -6.21 -7.42 11.21
C ILE A 156 -5.85 -8.90 11.07
N GLU A 157 -6.19 -9.73 12.04
CA GLU A 157 -6.00 -11.20 11.96
C GLU A 157 -6.81 -11.82 10.83
N ALA A 158 -7.98 -11.31 10.54
CA ALA A 158 -8.82 -11.76 9.43
C ALA A 158 -8.35 -11.27 8.04
N ALA A 159 -7.42 -10.31 7.97
CA ALA A 159 -6.89 -9.84 6.69
C ALA A 159 -6.25 -10.97 5.89
N GLU A 160 -6.48 -10.99 4.58
CA GLU A 160 -5.97 -12.03 3.69
C GLU A 160 -5.03 -11.51 2.61
N ILE A 161 -4.09 -12.38 2.23
CA ILE A 161 -3.24 -12.21 1.06
C ILE A 161 -3.72 -13.20 0.01
N TYR A 162 -4.44 -12.70 -0.99
CA TYR A 162 -4.96 -13.47 -2.10
C TYR A 162 -4.04 -13.30 -3.32
N ALA A 163 -3.76 -14.40 -4.03
CA ALA A 163 -2.96 -14.34 -5.25
C ALA A 163 -3.65 -15.12 -6.37
N ASP A 164 -3.59 -14.56 -7.57
CA ASP A 164 -4.12 -15.16 -8.78
C ASP A 164 -3.31 -14.71 -10.00
N GLY A 165 -2.72 -15.67 -10.71
CA GLY A 165 -1.80 -15.40 -11.81
C GLY A 165 -0.66 -14.48 -11.37
N ASP A 166 -0.54 -13.36 -12.07
CA ASP A 166 0.48 -12.34 -11.80
C ASP A 166 0.02 -11.28 -10.78
N TYR A 167 -1.14 -11.48 -10.15
CA TYR A 167 -1.68 -10.54 -9.20
C TYR A 167 -1.57 -11.06 -7.76
N VAL A 168 -1.19 -10.17 -6.85
CA VAL A 168 -1.21 -10.40 -5.41
C VAL A 168 -1.96 -9.26 -4.75
N PHE A 169 -2.90 -9.60 -3.88
CA PHE A 169 -3.75 -8.66 -3.18
C PHE A 169 -3.59 -8.79 -1.67
N PHE A 170 -3.67 -7.69 -0.95
CA PHE A 170 -3.87 -7.66 0.49
C PHE A 170 -5.19 -6.95 0.79
N LEU A 171 -6.06 -7.64 1.51
CA LEU A 171 -7.38 -7.14 1.88
C LEU A 171 -7.51 -7.11 3.40
N LEU A 172 -7.66 -5.92 3.92
CA LEU A 172 -8.04 -5.62 5.30
C LEU A 172 -9.21 -4.66 5.21
N LEU A 173 -10.39 -5.18 4.91
CA LEU A 173 -11.58 -4.43 4.54
C LEU A 173 -12.83 -5.00 5.21
N GLY A 174 -13.84 -4.17 5.27
CA GLY A 174 -15.18 -4.56 5.69
C GLY A 174 -15.43 -4.31 7.17
N GLU A 175 -16.69 -4.07 7.48
CA GLU A 175 -17.20 -3.85 8.84
C GLU A 175 -18.47 -4.69 9.01
N PRO A 176 -18.39 -5.83 9.74
CA PRO A 176 -19.56 -6.69 9.94
C PRO A 176 -20.64 -5.99 10.78
N GLU A 177 -21.90 -6.26 10.47
CA GLU A 177 -23.05 -5.72 11.23
C GLU A 177 -23.32 -6.49 12.51
N THR A 178 -22.28 -6.91 13.22
CA THR A 178 -22.41 -7.70 14.44
C THR A 178 -22.26 -6.80 15.65
N SER A 179 -23.28 -6.78 16.50
CA SER A 179 -23.20 -6.14 17.80
C SER A 179 -23.36 -7.20 18.88
N GLY A 180 -22.31 -7.40 19.68
CA GLY A 180 -22.36 -8.26 20.87
C GLY A 180 -21.94 -9.71 20.69
N GLU A 181 -21.17 -10.02 19.63
CA GLU A 181 -20.57 -11.33 19.43
C GLU A 181 -19.32 -11.56 20.28
N SER A 182 -18.97 -12.84 20.49
CA SER A 182 -17.69 -13.21 21.09
C SER A 182 -16.53 -12.91 20.13
N SER A 183 -15.29 -12.85 20.62
CA SER A 183 -14.10 -12.63 19.79
C SER A 183 -14.01 -13.64 18.63
N GLU A 184 -14.37 -14.92 18.86
CA GLU A 184 -14.41 -15.93 17.79
C GLU A 184 -15.45 -15.61 16.73
N GLY A 185 -16.64 -15.15 17.12
CA GLY A 185 -17.68 -14.73 16.20
C GLY A 185 -17.29 -13.48 15.39
N MET A 186 -16.57 -12.55 16.01
CA MET A 186 -16.03 -11.36 15.33
C MET A 186 -14.97 -11.72 14.31
N ALA A 187 -14.03 -12.58 14.63
CA ALA A 187 -13.00 -13.03 13.69
C ALA A 187 -13.61 -13.73 12.46
N GLU A 188 -14.62 -14.59 12.66
CA GLU A 188 -15.38 -15.22 11.57
C GLU A 188 -16.14 -14.19 10.72
N ALA A 189 -16.75 -13.19 11.36
CA ALA A 189 -17.48 -12.14 10.68
C ALA A 189 -16.58 -11.28 9.80
N PHE A 190 -15.39 -10.87 10.31
CA PHE A 190 -14.39 -10.18 9.50
C PHE A 190 -13.86 -11.06 8.36
N GLY A 191 -13.66 -12.35 8.58
CA GLY A 191 -13.27 -13.28 7.53
C GLY A 191 -14.29 -13.34 6.38
N LYS A 192 -15.59 -13.28 6.68
CA LYS A 192 -16.65 -13.22 5.66
C LYS A 192 -16.60 -11.92 4.87
N GLU A 193 -16.34 -10.80 5.54
CA GLU A 193 -16.16 -9.52 4.85
C GLU A 193 -14.97 -9.56 3.89
N VAL A 194 -13.83 -10.06 4.32
CA VAL A 194 -12.65 -10.20 3.45
C VAL A 194 -12.95 -11.14 2.27
N GLN A 195 -13.63 -12.26 2.51
CA GLN A 195 -14.05 -13.18 1.44
C GLN A 195 -14.98 -12.50 0.42
N HIS A 196 -15.88 -11.63 0.88
CA HIS A 196 -16.72 -10.82 0.00
C HIS A 196 -15.88 -9.95 -0.96
N GLY A 197 -14.81 -9.33 -0.46
CA GLY A 197 -13.87 -8.58 -1.30
C GLY A 197 -13.11 -9.45 -2.29
N ILE A 198 -12.66 -10.63 -1.86
CA ILE A 198 -11.98 -11.58 -2.76
C ILE A 198 -12.93 -12.01 -3.89
N ASP A 199 -14.20 -12.25 -3.59
CA ASP A 199 -15.19 -12.62 -4.61
C ASP A 199 -15.45 -11.47 -5.60
N ALA A 200 -15.40 -10.21 -5.15
CA ALA A 200 -15.45 -9.06 -6.05
C ALA A 200 -14.23 -8.98 -6.97
N ILE A 201 -13.03 -9.26 -6.45
CA ILE A 201 -11.80 -9.33 -7.25
C ILE A 201 -11.88 -10.44 -8.30
N LYS A 202 -12.33 -11.65 -7.92
CA LYS A 202 -12.48 -12.78 -8.84
C LYS A 202 -13.39 -12.45 -10.01
N LYS A 203 -14.49 -11.73 -9.81
CA LYS A 203 -15.38 -11.27 -10.88
C LYS A 203 -14.65 -10.38 -11.88
N VAL A 204 -13.77 -9.48 -11.41
CA VAL A 204 -12.96 -8.63 -12.28
C VAL A 204 -11.96 -9.44 -13.10
N ILE A 205 -11.36 -10.48 -12.52
CA ILE A 205 -10.44 -11.39 -13.22
C ILE A 205 -11.18 -12.30 -14.21
N GLY A 206 -12.52 -12.43 -14.12
CA GLY A 206 -13.33 -13.30 -14.98
C GLY A 206 -13.39 -14.74 -14.50
N MET A 207 -13.14 -14.96 -13.22
CA MET A 207 -13.25 -16.27 -12.57
C MET A 207 -14.59 -16.35 -11.80
N GLU A 208 -15.67 -16.55 -12.53
CA GLU A 208 -16.97 -16.94 -11.96
C GLU A 208 -17.14 -18.45 -11.90
#